data_085232fcf2f120b86a981377d57bab55
#
_entry.id   085232fcf2f120b86a981377d57bab55
#
_cell.length_a   1.000
_cell.length_b   1.000
_cell.length_c   1.000
_cell.angle_alpha   90.00
_cell.angle_beta   90.00
_cell.angle_gamma   90.00
#
_symmetry.space_group_name_H-M   'P 1'
#
loop_
_entity.id
_entity.type
_entity.pdbx_description
1 polymer ?
#
loop_
_entity_poly.entity_id
_entity_poly.type
_entity_poly.pdbx_seq_one_letter_code
_entity_poly.pdbx_strand_id
1 'polypeptide(L)'
;MNSLEKRYSEELDLRLLAGEVLWWRFEPLKLRLANGTFYTADFLVMLADRTLEVVEVKGGHWEDDARVKFKVAAEQFPIFRFRAVQWKGKERTEEVR
;
A
#
# COMPACT_ATOMS: atom_id res chain seq x y z
N MET A 1 11.93 -7.65 -0.87
CA MET A 1 10.53 -7.97 -0.48
C MET A 1 10.51 -9.07 0.55
N ASN A 2 9.70 -8.93 1.59
CA ASN A 2 9.41 -10.03 2.48
C ASN A 2 8.37 -10.98 1.81
N SER A 3 8.03 -12.09 2.49
CA SER A 3 7.14 -13.11 1.91
C SER A 3 5.72 -12.61 1.63
N LEU A 4 5.18 -11.73 2.49
CA LEU A 4 3.85 -11.16 2.30
C LEU A 4 3.84 -10.14 1.16
N GLU A 5 4.87 -9.33 1.07
CA GLU A 5 5.02 -8.39 -0.04
C GLU A 5 5.16 -9.12 -1.37
N LYS A 6 5.92 -10.20 -1.39
CA LYS A 6 6.06 -11.02 -2.59
C LYS A 6 4.72 -11.63 -2.99
N ARG A 7 3.96 -12.14 -2.01
CA ARG A 7 2.63 -12.68 -2.24
C ARG A 7 1.70 -11.63 -2.84
N TYR A 8 1.74 -10.41 -2.31
CA TYR A 8 0.92 -9.32 -2.84
C TYR A 8 1.36 -8.92 -4.25
N SER A 9 2.67 -8.91 -4.54
CA SER A 9 3.17 -8.62 -5.88
C SER A 9 2.68 -9.63 -6.90
N GLU A 10 2.58 -10.90 -6.53
CA GLU A 10 2.04 -11.96 -7.39
C GLU A 10 0.55 -11.73 -7.67
N GLU A 11 -0.21 -11.29 -6.66
CA GLU A 11 -1.60 -10.90 -6.83
C GLU A 11 -1.73 -9.72 -7.80
N LEU A 12 -0.86 -8.71 -7.67
CA LEU A 12 -0.84 -7.57 -8.58
C LEU A 12 -0.55 -7.98 -10.02
N ASP A 13 0.36 -8.94 -10.22
CA ASP A 13 0.66 -9.46 -11.55
C ASP A 13 -0.54 -10.17 -12.17
N LEU A 14 -1.30 -10.93 -11.39
CA LEU A 14 -2.54 -11.56 -11.88
C LEU A 14 -3.58 -10.51 -12.24
N ARG A 15 -3.71 -9.47 -11.44
CA ARG A 15 -4.63 -8.37 -11.72
C ARG A 15 -4.19 -7.53 -12.93
N LEU A 16 -2.89 -7.45 -13.15
CA LEU A 16 -2.33 -6.81 -14.36
C LEU A 16 -2.77 -7.57 -15.62
N LEU A 17 -2.66 -8.91 -15.59
CA LEU A 17 -3.12 -9.75 -16.69
C LEU A 17 -4.63 -9.64 -16.91
N ALA A 18 -5.40 -9.49 -15.83
CA ALA A 18 -6.86 -9.36 -15.91
C ALA A 18 -7.31 -7.95 -16.34
N GLY A 19 -6.41 -6.99 -16.45
CA GLY A 19 -6.75 -5.62 -16.83
C GLY A 19 -7.28 -4.76 -15.68
N GLU A 20 -7.27 -5.27 -14.45
CA GLU A 20 -7.71 -4.50 -13.26
C GLU A 20 -6.65 -3.53 -12.80
N VAL A 21 -5.38 -3.84 -13.04
CA VAL A 21 -4.21 -3.02 -12.72
C VAL A 21 -3.50 -2.71 -14.02
N LEU A 22 -3.12 -1.45 -14.22
CA LEU A 22 -2.41 -1.01 -15.41
C LEU A 22 -0.90 -0.98 -15.21
N TRP A 23 -0.47 -0.81 -13.95
CA TRP A 23 0.93 -0.62 -13.61
C TRP A 23 1.11 -0.72 -12.09
N TRP A 24 2.25 -1.21 -11.65
CA TRP A 24 2.60 -1.17 -10.23
C TRP A 24 4.12 -1.15 -10.03
N ARG A 25 4.57 -0.65 -8.87
CA ARG A 25 5.99 -0.65 -8.46
C ARG A 25 6.09 -0.90 -6.97
N PHE A 26 7.16 -1.59 -6.58
CA PHE A 26 7.51 -1.82 -5.19
C PHE A 26 8.37 -0.66 -4.67
N GLU A 27 8.02 -0.11 -3.51
CA GLU A 27 8.72 0.99 -2.84
C GLU A 27 9.08 2.16 -3.77
N PRO A 28 8.14 2.69 -4.56
CA PRO A 28 8.44 3.73 -5.54
C PRO A 28 8.46 5.13 -4.96
N LEU A 29 7.85 5.33 -3.77
CA LEU A 29 7.59 6.63 -3.18
C LEU A 29 8.05 6.71 -1.75
N LYS A 30 8.58 7.87 -1.40
CA LYS A 30 8.86 8.28 -0.03
C LYS A 30 8.17 9.63 0.16
N LEU A 31 7.08 9.64 0.92
CA LEU A 31 6.28 10.84 1.12
C LEU A 31 6.74 11.58 2.37
N ARG A 32 7.03 12.86 2.23
CA ARG A 32 7.40 13.70 3.35
C ARG A 32 6.14 14.14 4.11
N LEU A 33 6.06 13.78 5.38
CA LEU A 33 4.94 14.15 6.26
C LEU A 33 5.23 15.40 7.05
N ALA A 34 6.48 15.59 7.46
CA ALA A 34 6.97 16.73 8.19
C ALA A 34 8.48 16.79 8.00
N ASN A 35 9.13 17.80 8.54
CA ASN A 35 10.58 17.92 8.47
C ASN A 35 11.21 16.70 9.18
N GLY A 36 11.99 15.92 8.42
CA GLY A 36 12.65 14.72 8.94
C GLY A 36 11.73 13.52 9.14
N THR A 37 10.45 13.61 8.75
CA THR A 37 9.47 12.52 8.95
C THR A 37 8.89 12.11 7.61
N PHE A 38 9.05 10.84 7.27
CA PHE A 38 8.65 10.30 5.97
C PHE A 38 7.80 9.04 6.11
N TYR A 39 6.95 8.80 5.11
CA TYR A 39 6.24 7.55 4.94
C TYR A 39 6.72 6.89 3.64
N THR A 40 7.21 5.66 3.75
CA THR A 40 7.62 4.88 2.58
C THR A 40 6.52 3.88 2.25
N ALA A 41 5.93 4.01 1.06
CA ALA A 41 4.90 3.10 0.60
C ALA A 41 5.50 1.75 0.19
N ASP A 42 4.81 0.64 0.48
CA ASP A 42 5.25 -0.66 0.00
C ASP A 42 5.02 -0.78 -1.51
N PHE A 43 3.83 -0.38 -1.98
CA PHE A 43 3.49 -0.42 -3.40
C PHE A 43 2.78 0.85 -3.84
N LEU A 44 2.98 1.20 -5.11
CA LEU A 44 2.12 2.16 -5.80
C LEU A 44 1.50 1.42 -6.98
N VAL A 45 0.17 1.51 -7.09
CA VAL A 45 -0.62 0.75 -8.06
C VAL A 45 -1.51 1.70 -8.84
N MET A 46 -1.48 1.62 -10.17
CA MET A 46 -2.47 2.31 -10.99
C MET A 46 -3.58 1.33 -11.36
N LEU A 47 -4.80 1.65 -10.95
CA LEU A 47 -5.97 0.85 -11.24
C LEU A 47 -6.49 1.14 -12.66
N ALA A 48 -7.38 0.30 -13.15
CA ALA A 48 -7.94 0.42 -14.50
C ALA A 48 -8.63 1.77 -14.73
N ASP A 49 -9.25 2.35 -13.69
CA ASP A 49 -9.88 3.67 -13.75
C ASP A 49 -8.90 4.83 -13.63
N ARG A 50 -7.60 4.53 -13.62
CA ARG A 50 -6.46 5.46 -13.48
C ARG A 50 -6.32 6.06 -12.08
N THR A 51 -7.00 5.55 -11.08
CA THR A 51 -6.75 5.87 -9.68
C THR A 51 -5.36 5.35 -9.29
N LEU A 52 -4.56 6.19 -8.64
CA LEU A 52 -3.30 5.77 -8.05
C LEU A 52 -3.53 5.37 -6.60
N GLU A 53 -3.16 4.15 -6.27
CA GLU A 53 -3.38 3.59 -4.95
C GLU A 53 -2.04 3.28 -4.29
N VAL A 54 -1.85 3.84 -3.09
CA VAL A 54 -0.70 3.53 -2.23
C VAL A 54 -1.10 2.36 -1.35
N VAL A 55 -0.32 1.28 -1.39
CA VAL A 55 -0.64 0.06 -0.65
C VAL A 55 0.42 -0.24 0.38
N GLU A 56 -0.05 -0.51 1.61
CA GLU A 56 0.76 -0.97 2.73
C GLU A 56 0.40 -2.43 3.00
N VAL A 57 1.41 -3.31 3.09
CA VAL A 57 1.20 -4.74 3.34
C VAL A 57 1.77 -5.08 4.71
N LYS A 58 0.95 -5.62 5.60
CA LYS A 58 1.34 -5.97 6.97
C LYS A 58 0.92 -7.38 7.34
N GLY A 59 1.78 -8.04 8.14
CA GLY A 59 1.44 -9.33 8.76
C GLY A 59 1.43 -9.16 10.27
N GLY A 60 0.50 -9.87 10.94
CA GLY A 60 0.42 -9.86 12.40
C GLY A 60 0.09 -8.48 12.97
N HIS A 61 0.90 -8.06 13.93
CA HIS A 61 0.74 -6.76 14.59
C HIS A 61 1.31 -5.62 13.74
N TRP A 62 0.56 -4.53 13.68
CA TRP A 62 1.00 -3.29 13.00
C TRP A 62 1.35 -2.26 14.07
N GLU A 63 2.63 -1.87 14.12
CA GLU A 63 3.13 -0.91 15.11
C GLU A 63 2.37 0.42 15.04
N ASP A 64 2.10 1.01 16.21
CA ASP A 64 1.31 2.25 16.30
C ASP A 64 1.92 3.39 15.49
N ASP A 65 3.24 3.57 15.55
CA ASP A 65 3.93 4.61 14.80
C ASP A 65 3.73 4.47 13.30
N ALA A 66 3.86 3.25 12.79
CA ALA A 66 3.68 2.97 11.37
C ALA A 66 2.22 3.21 10.95
N ARG A 67 1.28 2.83 11.81
CA ARG A 67 -0.14 3.04 11.55
C ARG A 67 -0.51 4.52 11.52
N VAL A 68 0.05 5.30 12.46
CA VAL A 68 -0.15 6.76 12.50
C VAL A 68 0.42 7.40 11.23
N LYS A 69 1.62 7.03 10.81
CA LYS A 69 2.22 7.56 9.58
C LYS A 69 1.36 7.28 8.35
N PHE A 70 0.80 6.09 8.27
CA PHE A 70 -0.10 5.73 7.18
C PHE A 70 -1.34 6.65 7.15
N LYS A 71 -1.95 6.86 8.31
CA LYS A 71 -3.13 7.74 8.43
C LYS A 71 -2.81 9.17 8.07
N VAL A 72 -1.68 9.68 8.56
CA VAL A 72 -1.25 11.06 8.27
C VAL A 72 -0.96 11.23 6.77
N ALA A 73 -0.28 10.24 6.17
CA ALA A 73 -0.01 10.27 4.73
C ALA A 73 -1.31 10.31 3.93
N ALA A 74 -2.30 9.50 4.33
CA ALA A 74 -3.60 9.49 3.64
C ALA A 74 -4.30 10.84 3.72
N GLU A 75 -4.20 11.55 4.85
CA GLU A 75 -4.78 12.89 4.99
C GLU A 75 -4.03 13.94 4.14
N GLN A 76 -2.69 13.86 4.11
CA GLN A 76 -1.88 14.87 3.44
C GLN A 76 -1.79 14.69 1.93
N PHE A 77 -2.02 13.49 1.43
CA PHE A 77 -1.90 13.18 0.00
C PHE A 77 -3.21 12.62 -0.58
N PRO A 78 -4.27 13.47 -0.61
CA PRO A 78 -5.59 13.01 -1.08
C PRO A 78 -5.63 12.66 -2.57
N ILE A 79 -4.58 12.96 -3.32
CA ILE A 79 -4.47 12.55 -4.73
C ILE A 79 -4.30 11.04 -4.89
N PHE A 80 -3.90 10.35 -3.81
CA PHE A 80 -3.80 8.89 -3.79
C PHE A 80 -4.92 8.30 -2.97
N ARG A 81 -5.38 7.11 -3.36
CA ARG A 81 -6.14 6.24 -2.47
C ARG A 81 -5.12 5.46 -1.65
N PHE A 82 -5.38 5.29 -0.36
CA PHE A 82 -4.51 4.51 0.53
C PHE A 82 -5.21 3.23 0.94
N ARG A 83 -4.53 2.11 0.78
CA ARG A 83 -5.05 0.79 1.15
C ARG A 83 -4.03 0.08 2.03
N ALA A 84 -4.47 -0.40 3.19
CA ALA A 84 -3.68 -1.28 4.03
C ALA A 84 -4.24 -2.70 3.92
N VAL A 85 -3.37 -3.65 3.60
CA VAL A 85 -3.72 -5.07 3.50
C VAL A 85 -2.98 -5.77 4.63
N GLN A 86 -3.74 -6.39 5.54
CA GLN A 86 -3.17 -7.04 6.71
C GLN A 86 -3.59 -8.50 6.77
N TRP A 87 -2.62 -9.39 7.00
CA TRP A 87 -2.87 -10.80 7.23
C TRP A 87 -2.59 -11.13 8.69
N LYS A 88 -3.55 -11.86 9.32
CA LYS A 88 -3.38 -12.47 10.63
C LYS A 88 -3.65 -13.96 10.43
N GLY A 89 -2.57 -14.74 10.26
CA GLY A 89 -2.69 -16.13 9.85
C GLY A 89 -3.29 -16.21 8.44
N LYS A 90 -4.45 -16.87 8.32
CA LYS A 90 -5.16 -17.01 7.05
C LYS A 90 -6.17 -15.90 6.80
N GLU A 91 -6.42 -15.06 7.80
CA GLU A 91 -7.40 -13.99 7.70
C GLU A 91 -6.78 -12.75 7.10
N ARG A 92 -7.46 -12.19 6.09
CA ARG A 92 -7.04 -10.95 5.44
C ARG A 92 -8.07 -9.88 5.72
N THR A 93 -7.60 -8.73 6.20
CA THR A 93 -8.41 -7.54 6.36
C THR A 93 -7.83 -6.41 5.54
N GLU A 94 -8.68 -5.47 5.10
CA GLU A 94 -8.24 -4.31 4.33
C GLU A 94 -8.90 -3.06 4.87
N GLU A 95 -8.11 -1.98 4.89
CA GLU A 95 -8.59 -0.65 5.28
C GLU A 95 -8.30 0.28 4.12
N VAL A 96 -9.31 1.03 3.66
CA VAL A 96 -9.18 1.98 2.54
C VAL A 96 -9.46 3.39 3.05
N ARG A 97 -8.60 4.34 2.65
CA ARG A 97 -8.70 5.74 3.05
C ARG A 97 -8.62 6.69 1.87
#